data_3860754da4c0e494cee9a5f0bd0b6ac5
#
_entry.id   3860754da4c0e494cee9a5f0bd0b6ac5
#
_cell.length_a   1.000
_cell.length_b   1.000
_cell.length_c   1.000
_cell.angle_alpha   90.00
_cell.angle_beta   90.00
_cell.angle_gamma   90.00
#
_symmetry.space_group_name_H-M   'P 1'
#
loop_
_entity.id
_entity.type
_entity.pdbx_description
1 polymer ?
#
loop_
_entity_poly.entity_id
_entity_poly.type
_entity_poly.pdbx_seq_one_letter_code
_entity_poly.pdbx_strand_id
1 'polypeptide(L)'
;LHVRSRRQRQMCIRDSIMTHRKNLIAIDGELSYNDAVPFIIENNKSRYPVYLEDIDNIIGVLHIKDAFAFAQKNEVFRTSIKDIKGLIREVDFVPETLNIHTLFQKMQAKKSHLVIVVDEYGQTSGAVAMEDILEEIVGNIEDEHDEEEQLIRQNTDGSYTMSGFASLSDVAETLQIPVNDDDFDTLNG
;
A
#
# COMPACT_ATOMS: atom_id res chain seq x y z
N LEU A 1 -2.68 35.51 17.48
CA LEU A 1 -3.20 34.14 17.37
C LEU A 1 -3.64 33.89 15.94
N HIS A 2 -2.67 33.55 15.05
CA HIS A 2 -2.99 33.05 13.73
C HIS A 2 -3.17 31.53 13.80
N VAL A 3 -4.41 31.08 13.86
CA VAL A 3 -4.76 29.69 13.56
C VAL A 3 -4.55 29.51 12.05
N ARG A 4 -3.41 28.96 11.65
CA ARG A 4 -3.23 28.44 10.30
C ARG A 4 -4.17 27.23 10.19
N SER A 5 -5.34 27.43 9.60
CA SER A 5 -6.16 26.37 9.05
C SER A 5 -5.26 25.52 8.15
N ARG A 6 -4.85 24.33 8.63
CA ARG A 6 -4.33 23.29 7.75
C ARG A 6 -5.45 23.00 6.76
N ARG A 7 -5.38 23.57 5.56
CA ARG A 7 -6.10 23.01 4.42
C ARG A 7 -5.62 21.56 4.35
N GLN A 8 -6.46 20.63 4.82
CA GLN A 8 -6.31 19.24 4.49
C GLN A 8 -6.24 19.21 2.96
N ARG A 9 -5.06 19.00 2.40
CA ARG A 9 -4.93 18.69 0.98
C ARG A 9 -5.81 17.48 0.77
N GLN A 10 -6.82 17.62 -0.07
CA GLN A 10 -7.62 16.47 -0.51
C GLN A 10 -6.65 15.59 -1.31
N MET A 11 -6.05 14.61 -0.64
CA MET A 11 -5.13 13.68 -1.29
C MET A 11 -5.96 12.74 -2.14
N CYS A 12 -5.71 12.78 -3.45
CA CYS A 12 -6.29 11.84 -4.39
C CYS A 12 -5.55 10.50 -4.32
N ILE A 13 -6.25 9.41 -4.57
CA ILE A 13 -5.73 8.04 -4.56
C ILE A 13 -4.47 7.92 -5.43
N ARG A 14 -4.51 8.48 -6.65
CA ARG A 14 -3.45 8.39 -7.65
C ARG A 14 -2.08 8.84 -7.14
N ASP A 15 -2.04 9.93 -6.38
CA ASP A 15 -0.79 10.64 -6.06
C ASP A 15 -0.12 10.11 -4.78
N SER A 16 -0.78 9.23 -4.02
CA SER A 16 -0.33 8.89 -2.68
C SER A 16 -0.25 7.40 -2.35
N ILE A 17 -1.29 6.61 -2.62
CA ILE A 17 -1.40 5.24 -2.08
C ILE A 17 -1.61 4.15 -3.14
N MET A 18 -1.79 4.53 -4.41
CA MET A 18 -2.12 3.57 -5.45
C MET A 18 -0.89 2.76 -5.88
N THR A 19 -1.00 1.44 -5.88
CA THR A 19 -0.10 0.59 -6.66
C THR A 19 -0.41 0.78 -8.13
N HIS A 20 0.49 1.44 -8.86
CA HIS A 20 0.30 1.74 -10.28
C HIS A 20 0.22 0.48 -11.15
N ARG A 21 -0.52 0.56 -12.27
CA ARG A 21 -0.69 -0.51 -13.27
C ARG A 21 0.59 -1.28 -13.60
N LYS A 22 1.71 -0.58 -13.76
CA LYS A 22 3.02 -1.19 -14.10
C LYS A 22 3.55 -2.14 -13.02
N ASN A 23 3.15 -1.92 -11.78
CA ASN A 23 3.57 -2.70 -10.61
C ASN A 23 2.47 -3.61 -10.08
N LEU A 24 1.30 -3.61 -10.75
CA LEU A 24 0.16 -4.41 -10.33
C LEU A 24 0.42 -5.89 -10.60
N ILE A 25 0.45 -6.67 -9.52
CA ILE A 25 0.59 -8.12 -9.60
C ILE A 25 -0.82 -8.71 -9.76
N ALA A 26 -1.15 -9.15 -10.95
CA ALA A 26 -2.45 -9.72 -11.31
C ALA A 26 -2.29 -11.09 -11.96
N ILE A 27 -3.32 -11.91 -11.93
CA ILE A 27 -3.33 -13.29 -12.46
C ILE A 27 -4.20 -13.33 -13.72
N ASP A 28 -3.71 -13.98 -14.75
CA ASP A 28 -4.51 -14.31 -15.93
C ASP A 28 -5.54 -15.38 -15.57
N GLY A 29 -6.82 -15.05 -15.77
CA GLY A 29 -7.93 -15.96 -15.47
C GLY A 29 -7.99 -17.19 -16.39
N GLU A 30 -7.31 -17.16 -17.54
CA GLU A 30 -7.19 -18.31 -18.44
C GLU A 30 -6.22 -19.36 -17.92
N LEU A 31 -5.29 -19.02 -17.03
CA LEU A 31 -4.37 -19.99 -16.45
C LEU A 31 -5.12 -21.10 -15.72
N SER A 32 -4.60 -22.31 -15.83
CA SER A 32 -5.09 -23.39 -15.01
C SER A 32 -4.75 -23.12 -13.53
N TYR A 33 -5.55 -23.67 -12.61
CA TYR A 33 -5.27 -23.52 -11.18
C TYR A 33 -3.84 -23.96 -10.84
N ASN A 34 -3.38 -25.08 -11.41
CA ASN A 34 -2.06 -25.62 -11.16
C ASN A 34 -0.93 -24.69 -11.63
N ASP A 35 -1.12 -24.00 -12.74
CA ASP A 35 -0.12 -23.07 -13.29
C ASP A 35 -0.11 -21.73 -12.53
N ALA A 36 -1.20 -21.38 -11.89
CA ALA A 36 -1.27 -20.16 -11.06
C ALA A 36 -0.63 -20.32 -9.67
N VAL A 37 -0.55 -21.55 -9.13
CA VAL A 37 0.01 -21.81 -7.79
C VAL A 37 1.46 -21.33 -7.64
N PRO A 38 2.40 -21.63 -8.55
CA PRO A 38 3.76 -21.13 -8.46
C PRO A 38 3.81 -19.60 -8.42
N PHE A 39 3.03 -18.92 -9.26
CA PHE A 39 2.93 -17.46 -9.29
C PHE A 39 2.43 -16.88 -7.96
N ILE A 40 1.42 -17.51 -7.35
CA ILE A 40 0.89 -17.09 -6.05
C ILE A 40 1.94 -17.24 -4.95
N ILE A 41 2.70 -18.33 -4.95
CA ILE A 41 3.75 -18.60 -3.97
C ILE A 41 4.89 -17.60 -4.11
N GLU A 42 5.35 -17.35 -5.34
CA GLU A 42 6.46 -16.44 -5.62
C GLU A 42 6.15 -15.00 -5.20
N ASN A 43 4.94 -14.51 -5.48
CA ASN A 43 4.56 -13.12 -5.22
C ASN A 43 4.06 -12.88 -3.79
N ASN A 44 3.71 -13.91 -3.04
CA ASN A 44 3.32 -13.88 -1.62
C ASN A 44 2.32 -12.76 -1.23
N LYS A 45 1.32 -12.50 -2.08
CA LYS A 45 0.24 -11.55 -1.79
C LYS A 45 -0.99 -12.25 -1.26
N SER A 46 -1.80 -11.56 -0.45
CA SER A 46 -3.06 -12.10 0.08
C SER A 46 -4.18 -12.10 -0.95
N ARG A 47 -4.14 -11.17 -1.91
CA ARG A 47 -5.19 -10.92 -2.91
C ARG A 47 -4.57 -10.57 -4.25
N TYR A 48 -5.12 -11.17 -5.29
CA TYR A 48 -4.67 -10.98 -6.67
C TYR A 48 -5.85 -10.54 -7.53
N PRO A 49 -5.80 -9.36 -8.18
CA PRO A 49 -6.69 -9.06 -9.28
C PRO A 49 -6.60 -10.16 -10.35
N VAL A 50 -7.73 -10.56 -10.89
CA VAL A 50 -7.81 -11.54 -11.97
C VAL A 50 -8.33 -10.85 -13.22
N TYR A 51 -7.61 -10.98 -14.32
CA TYR A 51 -7.97 -10.36 -15.60
C TYR A 51 -8.19 -11.40 -16.69
N LEU A 52 -8.87 -10.99 -17.78
CA LEU A 52 -9.00 -11.77 -19.01
C LEU A 52 -8.46 -10.96 -20.18
N GLU A 53 -7.60 -11.57 -20.99
CA GLU A 53 -6.97 -10.98 -22.18
C GLU A 53 -6.05 -9.80 -21.86
N ASP A 54 -6.55 -8.76 -21.20
CA ASP A 54 -5.83 -7.56 -20.86
C ASP A 54 -6.09 -7.13 -19.41
N ILE A 55 -5.13 -6.44 -18.82
CA ILE A 55 -5.19 -5.91 -17.44
C ILE A 55 -6.32 -4.87 -17.28
N ASP A 56 -6.84 -4.33 -18.37
CA ASP A 56 -8.00 -3.44 -18.35
C ASP A 56 -9.32 -4.19 -18.15
N ASN A 57 -9.31 -5.51 -18.36
CA ASN A 57 -10.47 -6.37 -18.16
C ASN A 57 -10.35 -7.18 -16.87
N ILE A 58 -10.35 -6.53 -15.72
CA ILE A 58 -10.36 -7.20 -14.41
C ILE A 58 -11.75 -7.78 -14.15
N ILE A 59 -11.82 -9.10 -13.96
CA ILE A 59 -13.07 -9.83 -13.68
C ILE A 59 -13.35 -10.03 -12.19
N GLY A 60 -12.38 -9.76 -11.31
CA GLY A 60 -12.53 -9.89 -9.88
C GLY A 60 -11.21 -10.06 -9.16
N VAL A 61 -11.26 -10.60 -7.94
CA VAL A 61 -10.09 -10.84 -7.07
C VAL A 61 -10.08 -12.27 -6.59
N LEU A 62 -8.93 -12.92 -6.71
CA LEU A 62 -8.62 -14.20 -6.09
C LEU A 62 -8.01 -13.95 -4.71
N HIS A 63 -8.58 -14.57 -3.68
CA HIS A 63 -8.02 -14.54 -2.33
C HIS A 63 -7.25 -15.83 -2.05
N ILE A 64 -6.02 -15.72 -1.55
CA ILE A 64 -5.15 -16.88 -1.28
C ILE A 64 -5.81 -17.94 -0.38
N LYS A 65 -6.61 -17.53 0.62
CA LYS A 65 -7.35 -18.47 1.49
C LYS A 65 -8.37 -19.28 0.71
N ASP A 66 -9.03 -18.67 -0.28
CA ASP A 66 -9.99 -19.39 -1.11
C ASP A 66 -9.25 -20.34 -2.05
N ALA A 67 -8.12 -19.93 -2.62
CA ALA A 67 -7.27 -20.80 -3.42
C ALA A 67 -6.87 -22.05 -2.62
N PHE A 68 -6.39 -21.91 -1.39
CA PHE A 68 -6.07 -23.06 -0.55
C PHE A 68 -7.27 -23.95 -0.23
N ALA A 69 -8.44 -23.37 0.03
CA ALA A 69 -9.66 -24.13 0.27
C ALA A 69 -10.09 -24.96 -0.95
N PHE A 70 -9.88 -24.45 -2.15
CA PHE A 70 -10.16 -25.15 -3.40
C PHE A 70 -9.10 -26.21 -3.73
N ALA A 71 -7.84 -26.02 -3.33
CA ALA A 71 -6.77 -27.01 -3.52
C ALA A 71 -7.09 -28.38 -2.90
N GLN A 72 -7.90 -28.42 -1.87
CA GLN A 72 -8.34 -29.68 -1.23
C GLN A 72 -9.36 -30.46 -2.09
N LYS A 73 -9.90 -29.83 -3.15
CA LYS A 73 -10.83 -30.46 -4.08
C LYS A 73 -10.06 -30.91 -5.32
N ASN A 74 -9.68 -32.18 -5.39
CA ASN A 74 -8.80 -32.76 -6.41
C ASN A 74 -9.21 -32.54 -7.89
N GLU A 75 -10.40 -32.03 -8.17
CA GLU A 75 -10.92 -31.86 -9.52
C GLU A 75 -10.57 -30.52 -10.18
N VAL A 76 -10.01 -29.55 -9.43
CA VAL A 76 -9.82 -28.18 -9.94
C VAL A 76 -8.46 -27.91 -10.57
N PHE A 77 -7.47 -28.79 -10.42
CA PHE A 77 -6.08 -28.53 -10.82
C PHE A 77 -5.87 -28.17 -12.29
N ARG A 78 -6.71 -28.71 -13.19
CA ARG A 78 -6.63 -28.44 -14.64
C ARG A 78 -7.68 -27.46 -15.13
N THR A 79 -8.53 -26.94 -14.24
CA THR A 79 -9.58 -25.98 -14.58
C THR A 79 -9.01 -24.58 -14.58
N SER A 80 -9.37 -23.75 -15.57
CA SER A 80 -9.00 -22.35 -15.61
C SER A 80 -9.58 -21.61 -14.40
N ILE A 81 -8.82 -20.66 -13.86
CA ILE A 81 -9.21 -19.89 -12.67
C ILE A 81 -10.59 -19.27 -12.85
N LYS A 82 -10.87 -18.71 -14.03
CA LYS A 82 -12.16 -18.07 -14.37
C LYS A 82 -13.36 -19.02 -14.27
N ASP A 83 -13.16 -20.32 -14.50
CA ASP A 83 -14.22 -21.31 -14.56
C ASP A 83 -14.50 -21.97 -13.20
N ILE A 84 -13.67 -21.72 -12.20
CA ILE A 84 -13.85 -22.27 -10.85
C ILE A 84 -14.87 -21.41 -10.08
N LYS A 85 -16.10 -21.92 -9.95
CA LYS A 85 -17.17 -21.21 -9.24
C LYS A 85 -16.79 -20.87 -7.81
N GLY A 86 -16.87 -19.57 -7.46
CA GLY A 86 -16.65 -19.08 -6.10
C GLY A 86 -15.17 -18.87 -5.74
N LEU A 87 -14.24 -19.10 -6.66
CA LEU A 87 -12.83 -18.80 -6.45
C LEU A 87 -12.56 -17.30 -6.63
N ILE A 88 -13.14 -16.70 -7.66
CA ILE A 88 -13.05 -15.26 -7.93
C ILE A 88 -14.19 -14.55 -7.22
N ARG A 89 -13.85 -13.52 -6.45
CA ARG A 89 -14.81 -12.63 -5.78
C ARG A 89 -14.96 -11.34 -6.57
N GLU A 90 -16.14 -10.73 -6.48
CA GLU A 90 -16.37 -9.39 -7.04
C GLU A 90 -15.40 -8.37 -6.45
N VAL A 91 -15.01 -7.38 -7.25
CA VAL A 91 -14.15 -6.27 -6.87
C VAL A 91 -14.82 -4.95 -7.24
N ASP A 92 -14.63 -3.94 -6.39
CA ASP A 92 -15.12 -2.59 -6.67
C ASP A 92 -14.13 -1.81 -7.54
N PHE A 93 -14.68 -1.01 -8.45
CA PHE A 93 -13.93 -0.07 -9.28
C PHE A 93 -14.17 1.35 -8.79
N VAL A 94 -13.11 2.14 -8.71
CA VAL A 94 -13.15 3.53 -8.23
C VAL A 94 -12.33 4.43 -9.15
N PRO A 95 -12.75 5.71 -9.37
CA PRO A 95 -11.95 6.64 -10.16
C PRO A 95 -10.69 7.09 -9.41
N GLU A 96 -9.61 7.31 -10.14
CA GLU A 96 -8.32 7.76 -9.59
C GLU A 96 -8.37 9.11 -8.86
N THR A 97 -9.36 9.94 -9.20
CA THR A 97 -9.59 11.26 -8.57
C THR A 97 -10.32 11.18 -7.23
N LEU A 98 -10.74 9.97 -6.80
CA LEU A 98 -11.44 9.80 -5.53
C LEU A 98 -10.53 10.17 -4.35
N ASN A 99 -11.10 10.86 -3.37
CA ASN A 99 -10.40 11.21 -2.13
C ASN A 99 -10.19 9.96 -1.26
N ILE A 100 -8.99 9.84 -0.64
CA ILE A 100 -8.60 8.70 0.20
C ILE A 100 -9.59 8.46 1.34
N HIS A 101 -10.02 9.51 2.04
CA HIS A 101 -10.96 9.38 3.16
C HIS A 101 -12.31 8.81 2.71
N THR A 102 -12.80 9.27 1.55
CA THR A 102 -14.03 8.76 0.96
C THR A 102 -13.87 7.30 0.53
N LEU A 103 -12.71 6.95 -0.03
CA LEU A 103 -12.39 5.56 -0.38
C LEU A 103 -12.39 4.68 0.86
N PHE A 104 -11.70 5.09 1.91
CA PHE A 104 -11.64 4.36 3.19
C PHE A 104 -13.03 4.04 3.73
N GLN A 105 -13.91 5.05 3.80
CA GLN A 105 -15.28 4.86 4.27
C GLN A 105 -16.06 3.86 3.40
N LYS A 106 -15.90 3.92 2.07
CA LYS A 106 -16.56 2.98 1.14
C LYS A 106 -16.06 1.55 1.34
N MET A 107 -14.73 1.36 1.42
CA MET A 107 -14.13 0.05 1.61
C MET A 107 -14.52 -0.55 2.97
N GLN A 108 -14.54 0.27 4.03
CA GLN A 108 -14.96 -0.15 5.36
C GLN A 108 -16.44 -0.58 5.38
N ALA A 109 -17.34 0.20 4.77
CA ALA A 109 -18.77 -0.10 4.71
C ALA A 109 -19.06 -1.42 3.96
N LYS A 110 -18.31 -1.69 2.88
CA LYS A 110 -18.43 -2.90 2.06
C LYS A 110 -17.58 -4.06 2.57
N LYS A 111 -16.73 -3.85 3.57
CA LYS A 111 -15.71 -4.81 4.04
C LYS A 111 -14.80 -5.27 2.88
N SER A 112 -14.53 -4.36 1.96
CA SER A 112 -13.61 -4.59 0.84
C SER A 112 -12.18 -4.28 1.29
N HIS A 113 -11.24 -5.13 0.95
CA HIS A 113 -9.82 -4.96 1.28
C HIS A 113 -8.96 -4.62 0.07
N LEU A 114 -9.54 -4.65 -1.13
CA LEU A 114 -8.86 -4.29 -2.37
C LEU A 114 -9.89 -3.67 -3.31
N VAL A 115 -9.50 -2.60 -3.99
CA VAL A 115 -10.29 -1.97 -5.06
C VAL A 115 -9.41 -1.77 -6.28
N ILE A 116 -10.03 -1.77 -7.45
CA ILE A 116 -9.36 -1.43 -8.71
C ILE A 116 -9.60 0.05 -9.01
N VAL A 117 -8.54 0.74 -9.35
CA VAL A 117 -8.59 2.15 -9.71
C VAL A 117 -8.62 2.27 -11.24
N VAL A 118 -9.55 3.07 -11.74
CA VAL A 118 -9.71 3.30 -13.18
C VAL A 118 -9.59 4.78 -13.53
N ASP A 119 -9.10 5.05 -14.72
CA ASP A 119 -9.04 6.38 -15.30
C ASP A 119 -10.40 6.82 -15.87
N GLU A 120 -10.45 8.00 -16.51
CA GLU A 120 -11.63 8.56 -17.15
C GLU A 120 -12.10 7.78 -18.39
N TYR A 121 -11.26 6.91 -18.93
CA TYR A 121 -11.57 6.05 -20.07
C TYR A 121 -12.00 4.65 -19.66
N GLY A 122 -11.99 4.36 -18.34
CA GLY A 122 -12.29 3.04 -17.79
C GLY A 122 -11.14 2.06 -17.85
N GLN A 123 -9.92 2.52 -18.15
CA GLN A 123 -8.72 1.69 -18.15
C GLN A 123 -8.20 1.54 -16.72
N THR A 124 -7.62 0.41 -16.41
CA THR A 124 -7.02 0.15 -15.10
C THR A 124 -5.78 1.01 -14.88
N SER A 125 -5.85 1.96 -13.96
CA SER A 125 -4.71 2.77 -13.50
C SER A 125 -3.89 2.06 -12.45
N GLY A 126 -4.52 1.21 -11.64
CA GLY A 126 -3.85 0.46 -10.57
C GLY A 126 -4.82 -0.18 -9.59
N ALA A 127 -4.35 -0.42 -8.38
CA ALA A 127 -5.17 -0.92 -7.27
C ALA A 127 -4.78 -0.25 -5.96
N VAL A 128 -5.71 -0.29 -5.00
CA VAL A 128 -5.48 0.19 -3.61
C VAL A 128 -5.91 -0.89 -2.65
N ALA A 129 -5.04 -1.27 -1.74
CA ALA A 129 -5.38 -2.12 -0.62
C ALA A 129 -5.82 -1.28 0.61
N MET A 130 -6.62 -1.86 1.48
CA MET A 130 -7.05 -1.20 2.72
C MET A 130 -5.86 -0.90 3.62
N GLU A 131 -4.89 -1.78 3.59
CA GLU A 131 -3.64 -1.71 4.34
C GLU A 131 -2.83 -0.45 3.95
N ASP A 132 -2.73 -0.12 2.65
CA ASP A 132 -2.04 1.10 2.16
C ASP A 132 -2.73 2.38 2.66
N ILE A 133 -4.08 2.37 2.73
CA ILE A 133 -4.84 3.50 3.27
C ILE A 133 -4.56 3.69 4.77
N LEU A 134 -4.52 2.59 5.51
CA LEU A 134 -4.27 2.64 6.95
C LEU A 134 -2.86 3.14 7.23
N GLU A 135 -1.86 2.70 6.48
CA GLU A 135 -0.48 3.18 6.58
C GLU A 135 -0.39 4.69 6.35
N GLU A 136 -1.07 5.21 5.33
CA GLU A 136 -1.08 6.65 5.05
C GLU A 136 -1.81 7.49 6.11
N ILE A 137 -2.90 6.97 6.69
CA ILE A 137 -3.71 7.70 7.69
C ILE A 137 -3.07 7.66 9.07
N VAL A 138 -2.52 6.51 9.47
CA VAL A 138 -1.98 6.25 10.81
C VAL A 138 -0.50 6.62 10.88
N GLY A 139 0.18 6.68 9.72
CA GLY A 139 1.63 6.68 9.62
C GLY A 139 2.18 5.27 9.88
N ASN A 140 3.47 5.11 9.77
CA ASN A 140 4.12 3.89 10.25
C ASN A 140 3.70 3.68 11.70
N ILE A 141 2.99 2.58 11.96
CA ILE A 141 2.81 2.12 13.34
C ILE A 141 4.19 1.68 13.75
N GLU A 142 4.91 2.57 14.44
CA GLU A 142 6.14 2.18 15.12
C GLU A 142 5.75 1.02 16.04
N ASP A 143 6.32 -0.15 15.78
CA ASP A 143 6.13 -1.32 16.62
C ASP A 143 6.70 -0.93 17.99
N GLU A 144 6.02 -1.27 19.09
CA GLU A 144 6.51 -0.99 20.47
C GLU A 144 7.92 -1.58 20.74
N HIS A 145 8.46 -2.32 19.75
CA HIS A 145 9.78 -2.91 19.72
C HIS A 145 10.74 -2.30 18.69
N ASP A 146 10.29 -1.36 17.86
CA ASP A 146 11.21 -0.52 17.12
C ASP A 146 11.90 0.37 18.18
N GLU A 147 13.10 -0.02 18.59
CA GLU A 147 13.99 0.88 19.29
C GLU A 147 14.01 2.15 18.45
N GLU A 148 13.46 3.26 18.99
CA GLU A 148 13.65 4.58 18.41
C GLU A 148 15.10 4.63 17.97
N GLU A 149 15.40 4.63 16.68
CA GLU A 149 16.71 5.03 16.22
C GLU A 149 16.87 6.44 16.73
N GLN A 150 17.44 6.55 17.93
CA GLN A 150 17.76 7.85 18.50
C GLN A 150 18.68 8.51 17.50
N LEU A 151 18.10 9.37 16.64
CA LEU A 151 18.85 10.11 15.63
C LEU A 151 20.01 10.88 16.26
N ILE A 152 19.94 11.10 17.57
CA ILE A 152 20.97 11.74 18.39
C ILE A 152 21.15 10.90 19.67
N ARG A 153 22.33 10.33 19.87
CA ARG A 153 22.68 9.53 21.04
C ARG A 153 23.89 10.10 21.77
N GLN A 154 23.77 10.33 23.08
CA GLN A 154 24.89 10.71 23.88
C GLN A 154 25.68 9.47 24.35
N ASN A 155 26.98 9.44 24.11
CA ASN A 155 27.88 8.39 24.54
C ASN A 155 28.31 8.58 25.98
N THR A 156 28.83 7.53 26.60
CA THR A 156 29.32 7.55 28.01
C THR A 156 30.54 8.42 28.25
N ASP A 157 31.25 8.80 27.19
CA ASP A 157 32.41 9.70 27.21
C ASP A 157 32.03 11.18 27.04
N GLY A 158 30.73 11.48 26.92
CA GLY A 158 30.19 12.83 26.71
C GLY A 158 30.15 13.27 25.25
N SER A 159 30.56 12.43 24.30
CA SER A 159 30.40 12.70 22.85
C SER A 159 29.00 12.33 22.40
N TYR A 160 28.60 12.82 21.20
CA TYR A 160 27.32 12.51 20.60
C TYR A 160 27.52 11.77 19.27
N THR A 161 26.75 10.72 19.06
CA THR A 161 26.60 10.06 17.76
C THR A 161 25.27 10.52 17.16
N MET A 162 25.30 11.05 15.95
CA MET A 162 24.13 11.62 15.28
C MET A 162 23.96 11.00 13.90
N SER A 163 22.70 10.73 13.52
CA SER A 163 22.35 10.35 12.16
C SER A 163 22.42 11.58 11.24
N GLY A 164 22.84 11.40 9.99
CA GLY A 164 22.78 12.45 9.00
C GLY A 164 21.35 12.94 8.66
N PHE A 165 20.34 12.18 9.08
CA PHE A 165 18.92 12.52 8.96
C PHE A 165 18.38 13.28 10.18
N ALA A 166 19.17 13.50 11.23
CA ALA A 166 18.77 14.32 12.38
C ALA A 166 18.48 15.76 11.93
N SER A 167 17.38 16.34 12.43
CA SER A 167 17.03 17.72 12.10
C SER A 167 18.05 18.69 12.72
N LEU A 168 18.36 19.77 12.03
CA LEU A 168 19.26 20.80 12.55
C LEU A 168 18.71 21.46 13.82
N SER A 169 17.40 21.57 13.96
CA SER A 169 16.75 22.09 15.16
C SER A 169 16.98 21.18 16.38
N ASP A 170 16.86 19.85 16.24
CA ASP A 170 17.09 18.89 17.33
C ASP A 170 18.56 18.84 17.73
N VAL A 171 19.47 18.96 16.75
CA VAL A 171 20.91 19.05 16.98
C VAL A 171 21.27 20.33 17.73
N ALA A 172 20.70 21.48 17.33
CA ALA A 172 20.89 22.77 17.96
C ALA A 172 20.43 22.75 19.43
N GLU A 173 19.27 22.19 19.70
CA GLU A 173 18.72 22.04 21.05
C GLU A 173 19.58 21.10 21.90
N THR A 174 19.98 19.93 21.37
CA THR A 174 20.76 18.94 22.08
C THR A 174 22.16 19.44 22.45
N LEU A 175 22.83 20.15 21.52
CA LEU A 175 24.17 20.66 21.72
C LEU A 175 24.21 22.07 22.34
N GLN A 176 23.06 22.72 22.51
CA GLN A 176 22.89 24.11 22.98
C GLN A 176 23.72 25.12 22.18
N ILE A 177 23.77 24.94 20.85
CA ILE A 177 24.49 25.82 19.94
C ILE A 177 23.49 26.54 19.03
N PRO A 178 23.74 27.81 18.66
CA PRO A 178 22.93 28.49 17.66
C PRO A 178 23.26 27.89 16.28
N VAL A 179 22.26 27.32 15.62
CA VAL A 179 22.35 26.85 14.23
C VAL A 179 21.44 27.70 13.38
N ASN A 180 21.93 28.14 12.21
CA ASN A 180 21.10 28.83 11.25
C ASN A 180 20.52 27.77 10.32
N ASP A 181 19.21 27.57 10.37
CA ASP A 181 18.43 26.55 9.63
C ASP A 181 17.74 27.12 8.38
N ASP A 182 18.16 28.33 7.93
CA ASP A 182 17.54 29.00 6.80
C ASP A 182 17.73 28.26 5.45
N ASP A 183 18.77 27.42 5.33
CA ASP A 183 19.15 26.78 4.07
C ASP A 183 19.04 25.24 4.07
N PHE A 184 19.03 24.59 5.24
CA PHE A 184 19.06 23.12 5.36
C PHE A 184 18.19 22.61 6.51
N ASP A 185 17.49 21.50 6.30
CA ASP A 185 16.60 20.90 7.31
C ASP A 185 17.29 19.80 8.12
N THR A 186 18.34 19.15 7.60
CA THR A 186 19.03 18.02 8.24
C THR A 186 20.54 18.17 8.21
N LEU A 187 21.28 17.33 9.00
CA LEU A 187 22.75 17.31 9.03
C LEU A 187 23.41 16.98 7.69
N ASN A 188 22.69 16.27 6.79
CA ASN A 188 23.21 15.96 5.44
C ASN A 188 22.84 17.01 4.39
N GLY A 189 22.08 18.02 4.74
CA GLY A 189 21.67 19.12 3.83
C GLY A 189 20.38 18.88 3.10
#